data_fdbcd942491f38e48dc37777f1fbe0c0
#
_entry.id   fdbcd942491f38e48dc37777f1fbe0c0
#
_cell.length_a   1.000
_cell.length_b   1.000
_cell.length_c   1.000
_cell.angle_alpha   90.00
_cell.angle_beta   90.00
_cell.angle_gamma   90.00
#
_symmetry.space_group_name_H-M   'P 1'
#
loop_
_entity.id
_entity.type
_entity.pdbx_description
1 polymer ?
#
loop_
_entity_poly.entity_id
_entity_poly.type
_entity_poly.pdbx_seq_one_letter_code
_entity_poly.pdbx_strand_id
1 'polypeptide(L)'
;MTNGGLQATDVVKSYNKKEVLHSVSLTIEPGKIYGLIGRNGAGKTTLLSILTAQNTHDSGLVTYNGERVWENQKALDEICFSRELSPMLLFGQNTLKVKEYLRAAALYYPHWDKEYAARLIEMF
;
A
#
# COMPACT_ATOMS: atom_id res chain seq x y z
N MET A 1 24.82 6.22 4.12
CA MET A 1 23.46 6.30 3.58
C MET A 1 22.78 4.96 3.67
N THR A 2 21.75 4.87 4.42
CA THR A 2 20.94 3.67 4.48
C THR A 2 19.99 3.65 3.28
N ASN A 3 20.15 2.66 2.41
CA ASN A 3 19.17 2.41 1.34
C ASN A 3 17.93 1.70 1.87
N GLY A 4 17.77 1.70 3.21
CA GLY A 4 16.64 1.05 3.85
C GLY A 4 15.38 1.89 3.78
N GLY A 5 14.23 1.21 3.67
CA GLY A 5 12.94 1.86 3.66
C GLY A 5 12.41 2.15 2.27
N LEU A 6 11.31 2.87 2.26
CA LEU A 6 10.56 3.20 1.06
C LEU A 6 10.89 4.63 0.65
N GLN A 7 11.25 4.84 -0.61
CA GLN A 7 11.62 6.15 -1.12
C GLN A 7 10.86 6.46 -2.40
N ALA A 8 10.38 7.70 -2.50
CA ALA A 8 9.85 8.24 -3.74
C ALA A 8 10.72 9.42 -4.15
N THR A 9 11.03 9.51 -5.44
CA THR A 9 11.85 10.57 -5.99
C THR A 9 11.17 11.14 -7.23
N ASP A 10 10.83 12.42 -7.17
CA ASP A 10 10.23 13.18 -8.27
C ASP A 10 9.03 12.49 -8.92
N VAL A 11 8.14 11.93 -8.10
CA VAL A 11 6.98 11.20 -8.58
C VAL A 11 5.93 12.16 -9.11
N VAL A 12 5.51 11.93 -10.33
CA VAL A 12 4.45 12.68 -11.01
C VAL A 12 3.34 11.72 -11.41
N LYS A 13 2.11 12.16 -11.22
CA LYS A 13 0.93 11.42 -11.66
C LYS A 13 -0.15 12.38 -12.12
N SER A 14 -0.72 12.11 -13.29
CA SER A 14 -1.81 12.88 -13.87
C SER A 14 -2.96 11.98 -14.25
N TYR A 15 -4.17 12.51 -14.14
CA TYR A 15 -5.39 11.87 -14.63
C TYR A 15 -6.11 12.86 -15.55
N ASN A 16 -6.43 12.45 -16.78
CA ASN A 16 -7.14 13.27 -17.76
C ASN A 16 -6.51 14.67 -17.89
N LYS A 17 -5.20 14.72 -18.06
CA LYS A 17 -4.41 15.95 -18.20
C LYS A 17 -4.36 16.84 -16.95
N LYS A 18 -4.91 16.37 -15.84
CA LYS A 18 -4.81 17.05 -14.55
C LYS A 18 -3.73 16.38 -13.70
N GLU A 19 -2.68 17.14 -13.41
CA GLU A 19 -1.61 16.66 -12.55
C GLU A 19 -2.08 16.61 -11.10
N VAL A 20 -1.98 15.43 -10.48
CA VAL A 20 -2.39 15.17 -9.10
C VAL A 20 -1.18 15.12 -8.17
N LEU A 21 -0.08 14.54 -8.62
CA LEU A 21 1.18 14.53 -7.88
C LEU A 21 2.21 15.35 -8.65
N HIS A 22 2.73 16.39 -7.99
CA HIS A 22 3.62 17.38 -8.57
C HIS A 22 5.05 17.15 -8.11
N SER A 23 5.74 16.18 -8.73
CA SER A 23 7.14 15.88 -8.42
C SER A 23 7.38 15.64 -6.93
N VAL A 24 6.65 14.67 -6.38
CA VAL A 24 6.71 14.37 -4.94
C VAL A 24 7.93 13.52 -4.60
N SER A 25 8.70 13.98 -3.61
CA SER A 25 9.84 13.23 -3.08
C SER A 25 9.69 13.07 -1.57
N LEU A 26 9.88 11.83 -1.09
CA LEU A 26 9.81 11.54 0.34
C LEU A 26 10.59 10.26 0.65
N THR A 27 10.94 10.12 1.93
CA THR A 27 11.61 8.91 2.43
C THR A 27 10.86 8.43 3.67
N ILE A 28 10.54 7.13 3.68
CA ILE A 28 9.91 6.47 4.82
C ILE A 28 10.93 5.48 5.39
N GLU A 29 11.45 5.79 6.55
CA GLU A 29 12.47 4.99 7.21
C GLU A 29 11.86 3.83 8.00
N PRO A 30 12.56 2.68 8.09
CA PRO A 30 12.10 1.57 8.92
C PRO A 30 11.96 1.97 10.39
N GLY A 31 11.02 1.32 11.09
CA GLY A 31 10.82 1.51 12.52
C GLY A 31 10.14 2.81 12.92
N LYS A 32 9.58 3.55 11.97
CA LYS A 32 8.88 4.82 12.22
C LYS A 32 7.45 4.75 11.71
N ILE A 33 6.60 5.59 12.28
CA ILE A 33 5.21 5.78 11.84
C ILE A 33 5.08 7.18 11.29
N TYR A 34 4.52 7.29 10.09
CA TYR A 34 4.34 8.57 9.41
C TYR A 34 2.86 8.88 9.22
N GLY A 35 2.49 10.13 9.41
CA GLY A 35 1.16 10.62 9.10
C GLY A 35 1.15 11.41 7.80
N LEU A 36 0.21 11.12 6.91
CA LEU A 36 0.03 11.88 5.68
C LEU A 36 -1.23 12.72 5.81
N ILE A 37 -1.07 14.03 5.81
CA ILE A 37 -2.13 14.99 6.05
C ILE A 37 -2.37 15.81 4.78
N GLY A 38 -3.63 16.05 4.47
CA GLY A 38 -4.04 16.86 3.34
C GLY A 38 -5.54 16.82 3.16
N ARG A 39 -6.06 17.73 2.33
CA ARG A 39 -7.49 17.75 2.01
C ARG A 39 -7.86 16.54 1.17
N ASN A 40 -9.14 16.14 1.21
CA ASN A 40 -9.68 15.14 0.31
C ASN A 40 -9.48 15.60 -1.15
N GLY A 41 -8.98 14.71 -1.99
CA GLY A 41 -8.67 15.04 -3.37
C GLY A 41 -7.28 15.64 -3.60
N ALA A 42 -6.46 15.76 -2.55
CA ALA A 42 -5.10 16.29 -2.67
C ALA A 42 -4.07 15.28 -3.19
N GLY A 43 -4.48 14.05 -3.46
CA GLY A 43 -3.60 13.02 -4.00
C GLY A 43 -3.05 12.03 -2.98
N LYS A 44 -3.51 12.06 -1.73
CA LYS A 44 -3.02 11.14 -0.67
C LYS A 44 -3.18 9.67 -1.06
N THR A 45 -4.38 9.28 -1.45
CA THR A 45 -4.66 7.89 -1.85
C THR A 45 -3.87 7.52 -3.10
N THR A 46 -3.75 8.44 -4.05
CA THR A 46 -2.94 8.23 -5.25
C THR A 46 -1.48 7.98 -4.88
N LEU A 47 -0.91 8.80 -4.00
CA LEU A 47 0.47 8.63 -3.55
C LEU A 47 0.66 7.28 -2.86
N LEU A 48 -0.22 6.92 -1.93
CA LEU A 48 -0.13 5.64 -1.22
C LEU A 48 -0.25 4.46 -2.19
N SER A 49 -1.13 4.54 -3.17
CA SER A 49 -1.29 3.47 -4.16
C SER A 49 -0.05 3.30 -5.04
N ILE A 50 0.65 4.38 -5.35
CA ILE A 50 1.89 4.34 -6.12
C ILE A 50 3.05 3.80 -5.27
N LEU A 51 3.16 4.23 -4.02
CA LEU A 51 4.20 3.74 -3.09
C LEU A 51 4.10 2.24 -2.86
N THR A 52 2.90 1.68 -2.95
CA THR A 52 2.65 0.26 -2.71
C THR A 52 2.50 -0.55 -4.00
N ALA A 53 2.82 0.06 -5.14
CA ALA A 53 2.73 -0.55 -6.47
C ALA A 53 1.34 -1.07 -6.86
N GLN A 54 0.29 -0.44 -6.31
CA GLN A 54 -1.08 -0.70 -6.74
C GLN A 54 -1.45 0.13 -7.98
N ASN A 55 -0.67 1.16 -8.26
CA ASN A 55 -0.87 2.07 -9.38
C ASN A 55 0.48 2.51 -9.92
N THR A 56 0.53 2.88 -11.19
CA THR A 56 1.75 3.39 -11.83
C THR A 56 1.88 4.89 -11.68
N HIS A 57 3.10 5.37 -11.61
CA HIS A 57 3.43 6.79 -11.74
C HIS A 57 3.75 7.11 -13.22
N ASP A 58 3.61 8.37 -13.59
CA ASP A 58 3.93 8.81 -14.96
C ASP A 58 5.42 9.07 -15.11
N SER A 59 6.06 9.59 -14.07
CA SER A 59 7.50 9.77 -14.01
C SER A 59 7.97 9.70 -12.56
N GLY A 60 9.28 9.66 -12.37
CA GLY A 60 9.89 9.50 -11.06
C GLY A 60 10.25 8.06 -10.76
N LEU A 61 10.60 7.79 -9.51
CA LEU A 61 11.07 6.49 -9.08
C LEU A 61 10.56 6.18 -7.66
N VAL A 62 10.09 4.97 -7.45
CA VAL A 62 9.74 4.46 -6.11
C VAL A 62 10.57 3.22 -5.84
N THR A 63 11.30 3.22 -4.73
CA THR A 63 12.17 2.10 -4.34
C THR A 63 11.87 1.65 -2.92
N TYR A 64 12.11 0.37 -2.68
CA TYR A 64 12.12 -0.23 -1.35
C TYR A 64 13.48 -0.92 -1.16
N ASN A 65 14.21 -0.49 -0.14
CA ASN A 65 15.58 -0.95 0.12
C ASN A 65 16.49 -0.85 -1.12
N GLY A 66 16.31 0.22 -1.90
CA GLY A 66 17.10 0.50 -3.09
C GLY A 66 16.64 -0.16 -4.38
N GLU A 67 15.62 -1.03 -4.32
CA GLU A 67 15.08 -1.72 -5.50
C GLU A 67 13.72 -1.14 -5.88
N ARG A 68 13.42 -1.08 -7.17
CA ARG A 68 12.12 -0.62 -7.65
C ARG A 68 10.99 -1.49 -7.09
N VAL A 69 9.91 -0.85 -6.65
CA VAL A 69 8.73 -1.59 -6.13
C VAL A 69 7.84 -2.12 -7.26
N TRP A 70 7.78 -1.43 -8.40
CA TRP A 70 6.90 -1.81 -9.50
C TRP A 70 7.38 -3.12 -10.14
N GLU A 71 6.46 -4.06 -10.26
CA GLU A 71 6.75 -5.40 -10.81
C GLU A 71 7.89 -6.15 -10.08
N ASN A 72 8.03 -5.89 -8.79
CA ASN A 72 9.07 -6.53 -7.97
C ASN A 72 8.43 -7.33 -6.83
N GLN A 73 8.28 -8.62 -7.02
CA GLN A 73 7.61 -9.49 -6.06
C GLN A 73 8.31 -9.48 -4.69
N LYS A 74 9.62 -9.43 -4.68
CA LYS A 74 10.41 -9.40 -3.43
C LYS A 74 10.06 -8.17 -2.59
N ALA A 75 9.94 -7.01 -3.23
CA ALA A 75 9.53 -5.79 -2.53
C ALA A 75 8.07 -5.87 -2.11
N LEU A 76 7.20 -6.38 -2.96
CA LEU A 76 5.76 -6.49 -2.69
C LEU A 76 5.45 -7.44 -1.53
N ASP A 77 6.26 -8.47 -1.33
CA ASP A 77 6.09 -9.39 -0.20
C ASP A 77 6.26 -8.69 1.16
N GLU A 78 6.97 -7.57 1.18
CA GLU A 78 7.23 -6.78 2.39
C GLU A 78 6.28 -5.59 2.56
N ILE A 79 5.39 -5.35 1.59
CA ILE A 79 4.51 -4.19 1.57
C ILE A 79 3.05 -4.64 1.63
N CYS A 80 2.29 -4.03 2.53
CA CYS A 80 0.85 -4.24 2.61
C CYS A 80 0.13 -2.90 2.46
N PHE A 81 -0.84 -2.84 1.56
CA PHE A 81 -1.68 -1.67 1.37
C PHE A 81 -3.08 -1.96 1.87
N SER A 82 -3.48 -1.25 2.93
CA SER A 82 -4.81 -1.34 3.48
C SER A 82 -5.54 -0.02 3.24
N ARG A 83 -6.73 -0.11 2.69
CA ARG A 83 -7.58 1.06 2.43
C ARG A 83 -9.01 0.77 2.82
N GLU A 84 -9.80 1.84 2.98
CA GLU A 84 -11.21 1.69 3.19
C GLU A 84 -11.84 1.00 1.98
N LEU A 85 -12.51 -0.11 2.22
CA LEU A 85 -13.17 -0.88 1.19
C LEU A 85 -14.68 -0.85 1.44
N SER A 86 -15.44 -0.61 0.38
CA SER A 86 -16.89 -0.74 0.47
C SER A 86 -17.26 -2.18 0.82
N PRO A 87 -18.18 -2.40 1.78
CA PRO A 87 -18.67 -3.75 2.07
C PRO A 87 -19.17 -4.49 0.83
N MET A 88 -19.73 -3.78 -0.12
CA MET A 88 -20.18 -4.38 -1.37
C MET A 88 -19.05 -4.90 -2.24
N LEU A 89 -17.89 -4.25 -2.22
CA LEU A 89 -16.71 -4.72 -2.96
C LEU A 89 -16.06 -5.92 -2.30
N LEU A 90 -16.06 -5.96 -0.95
CA LEU A 90 -15.47 -7.04 -0.19
C LEU A 90 -16.33 -8.28 -0.15
N PHE A 91 -17.61 -8.09 0.12
CA PHE A 91 -18.50 -9.21 0.40
C PHE A 91 -19.50 -9.44 -0.71
N GLY A 92 -19.82 -8.43 -1.52
CA GLY A 92 -20.76 -8.53 -2.62
C GLY A 92 -22.02 -9.27 -2.20
N GLN A 93 -22.42 -10.24 -3.02
CA GLN A 93 -23.47 -11.21 -2.68
C GLN A 93 -22.89 -12.49 -2.06
N ASN A 94 -21.60 -12.51 -1.80
CA ASN A 94 -20.93 -13.67 -1.25
C ASN A 94 -21.14 -13.74 0.26
N THR A 95 -21.48 -14.94 0.73
CA THR A 95 -21.65 -15.24 2.15
C THR A 95 -20.35 -15.72 2.79
N LEU A 96 -19.20 -15.23 2.32
CA LEU A 96 -17.92 -15.60 2.89
C LEU A 96 -17.82 -15.14 4.34
N LYS A 97 -17.47 -16.08 5.20
CA LYS A 97 -17.20 -15.77 6.60
C LYS A 97 -15.86 -15.05 6.71
N VAL A 98 -15.71 -14.24 7.76
CA VAL A 98 -14.46 -13.53 8.02
C VAL A 98 -13.26 -14.48 8.03
N LYS A 99 -13.41 -15.67 8.64
CA LYS A 99 -12.35 -16.69 8.66
C LYS A 99 -11.91 -17.12 7.26
N GLU A 100 -12.86 -17.29 6.35
CA GLU A 100 -12.58 -17.69 4.97
C GLU A 100 -11.86 -16.59 4.20
N TYR A 101 -12.30 -15.35 4.40
CA TYR A 101 -11.66 -14.19 3.80
C TYR A 101 -10.20 -14.05 4.27
N LEU A 102 -9.97 -14.17 5.58
CA LEU A 102 -8.62 -14.07 6.14
C LEU A 102 -7.72 -15.22 5.68
N ARG A 103 -8.25 -16.42 5.52
CA ARG A 103 -7.51 -17.57 4.97
C ARG A 103 -7.05 -17.29 3.54
N ALA A 104 -7.95 -16.75 2.72
CA ALA A 104 -7.63 -16.40 1.34
C ALA A 104 -6.58 -15.28 1.29
N ALA A 105 -6.74 -14.24 2.12
CA ALA A 105 -5.79 -13.15 2.20
C ALA A 105 -4.39 -13.61 2.63
N ALA A 106 -4.31 -14.55 3.56
CA ALA A 106 -3.05 -15.08 4.07
C ALA A 106 -2.19 -15.73 2.98
N LEU A 107 -2.80 -16.23 1.91
CA LEU A 107 -2.08 -16.85 0.79
C LEU A 107 -1.21 -15.84 0.03
N TYR A 108 -1.56 -14.55 0.09
CA TYR A 108 -0.84 -13.50 -0.63
C TYR A 108 0.25 -12.81 0.20
N TYR A 109 0.32 -13.11 1.50
CA TYR A 109 1.26 -12.43 2.41
C TYR A 109 2.16 -13.46 3.09
N PRO A 110 3.44 -13.56 2.69
CA PRO A 110 4.37 -14.57 3.21
C PRO A 110 4.61 -14.47 4.71
N HIS A 111 4.49 -13.25 5.27
CA HIS A 111 4.73 -12.98 6.69
C HIS A 111 3.46 -12.93 7.53
N TRP A 112 2.39 -13.55 7.05
CA TRP A 112 1.11 -13.58 7.75
C TRP A 112 1.24 -14.28 9.11
N ASP A 113 0.84 -13.59 10.17
CA ASP A 113 0.86 -14.12 11.54
C ASP A 113 -0.53 -14.66 11.91
N LYS A 114 -0.67 -15.97 11.83
CA LYS A 114 -1.94 -16.66 12.11
C LYS A 114 -2.38 -16.51 13.56
N GLU A 115 -1.44 -16.55 14.50
CA GLU A 115 -1.75 -16.43 15.93
C GLU A 115 -2.23 -15.04 16.27
N TYR A 116 -1.58 -14.03 15.73
CA TYR A 116 -1.98 -12.64 15.93
C TYR A 116 -3.37 -12.38 15.34
N ALA A 117 -3.62 -12.87 14.12
CA ALA A 117 -4.92 -12.75 13.49
C ALA A 117 -6.02 -13.42 14.31
N ALA A 118 -5.77 -14.62 14.84
CA ALA A 118 -6.72 -15.32 15.68
C ALA A 118 -7.01 -14.55 16.97
N ARG A 119 -6.00 -13.97 17.59
CA ARG A 119 -6.17 -13.14 18.79
C ARG A 119 -7.02 -11.89 18.51
N LEU A 120 -6.81 -11.24 17.37
CA LEU A 120 -7.61 -10.09 16.99
C LEU A 120 -9.07 -10.45 16.76
N ILE A 121 -9.34 -11.59 16.15
CA ILE A 121 -10.72 -12.07 15.95
C ILE A 121 -11.43 -12.27 17.28
N GLU A 122 -10.74 -12.85 18.28
CA GLU A 122 -11.31 -13.06 19.61
C GLU A 122 -11.62 -11.75 20.33
N MET A 123 -10.87 -10.68 20.05
CA MET A 123 -11.08 -9.35 20.63
C MET A 123 -12.30 -8.64 20.07
N PHE A 124 -12.70 -8.96 18.87
CA PHE A 124 -13.81 -8.34 18.16
C PHE A 124 -14.91 -9.36 17.86
#